data_7270a67452b2a5c98470732286aafd41
#
_entry.id   7270a67452b2a5c98470732286aafd41
#
_cell.length_a   1.000
_cell.length_b   1.000
_cell.length_c   1.000
_cell.angle_alpha   90.00
_cell.angle_beta   90.00
_cell.angle_gamma   90.00
#
_symmetry.space_group_name_H-M   'P 1'
#
loop_
_entity.id
_entity.type
_entity.pdbx_description
1 polymer ?
#
loop_
_entity_poly.entity_id
_entity_poly.type
_entity_poly.pdbx_seq_one_letter_code
_entity_poly.pdbx_strand_id
1 'polypeptide(L)'
;MPDDRNDNNSQTPREPKIPGMPGGKKPTRTGWLYFILACALLGYAFFNMGSGFANSSNTVKLATSEMVNAIKQDRVEDLTYTVQDGSVAGHYWKTKKDKGDTSELKSFSSTYVGSDSLAELMAEHPDTKYIVNTNDPDFWGDLAMSVLPTIALIAIMFYFMRQMMGANNRNMQFGKTNAKTNEATRPKVKFEDVAGVDEAVEELEEIRDFLSDPDRYRKLGAKIPRGVLLVGPPGTGKTLLAKAVAGEAGVPFFSISGSDFVEMFVGVGASRVRDLFKEAKSQAPSIIFIDEIDAVGRQRGAGLGGGHDEREQTLNQLLVEMDGFEESESVILIAATNRPDILDPALLRPGRFDRQVTVDRPDVKGREQILRVHAENKPMDEDVKFEKLAQMTVGFTGADLANLLNESALLAARRHRSVISMDEVEESMECWLPAAIVP
;
A
#
# COMPACT_ATOMS: atom_id res chain seq x y z
N MET A 1 35.71 57.45 -11.13
CA MET A 1 35.93 56.77 -12.38
C MET A 1 36.51 55.42 -12.10
N PRO A 2 36.08 54.45 -12.83
CA PRO A 2 34.81 53.70 -12.97
C PRO A 2 35.08 52.25 -12.54
N ASP A 3 34.17 51.39 -12.36
CA ASP A 3 33.45 50.74 -13.46
C ASP A 3 32.26 49.91 -12.91
N ASP A 4 31.12 50.17 -13.42
CA ASP A 4 29.91 49.40 -13.30
C ASP A 4 30.09 48.01 -13.95
N ARG A 5 29.69 46.91 -13.24
CA ARG A 5 29.13 45.72 -13.87
C ARG A 5 27.94 45.20 -13.10
N ASN A 6 26.85 45.56 -13.62
CA ASN A 6 25.49 45.09 -13.44
C ASN A 6 25.39 43.59 -13.82
N ASP A 7 25.19 42.72 -12.85
CA ASP A 7 24.79 41.35 -13.11
C ASP A 7 23.31 41.18 -12.73
N ASN A 8 22.49 41.35 -13.71
CA ASN A 8 21.08 41.01 -13.72
C ASN A 8 20.91 39.48 -13.58
N ASN A 9 20.68 39.03 -12.37
CA ASN A 9 20.25 37.65 -12.09
C ASN A 9 18.73 37.59 -12.13
N SER A 10 18.19 37.35 -13.31
CA SER A 10 16.77 37.09 -13.56
C SER A 10 16.39 35.76 -12.91
N GLN A 11 15.87 35.83 -11.69
CA GLN A 11 15.19 34.71 -11.04
C GLN A 11 13.85 34.47 -11.72
N THR A 12 13.76 33.40 -12.51
CA THR A 12 12.48 32.83 -12.95
C THR A 12 11.69 32.36 -11.73
N PRO A 13 10.38 32.62 -11.64
CA PRO A 13 9.54 32.16 -10.55
C PRO A 13 9.51 30.62 -10.52
N ARG A 14 9.83 30.03 -9.37
CA ARG A 14 9.65 28.61 -9.13
C ARG A 14 8.16 28.31 -9.06
N GLU A 15 7.65 27.50 -9.97
CA GLU A 15 6.32 26.92 -9.89
C GLU A 15 6.13 26.15 -8.57
N PRO A 16 4.96 26.26 -7.92
CA PRO A 16 4.68 25.54 -6.70
C PRO A 16 4.63 24.03 -6.98
N LYS A 17 5.52 23.26 -6.33
CA LYS A 17 5.45 21.80 -6.33
C LYS A 17 4.20 21.37 -5.57
N ILE A 18 3.24 20.81 -6.29
CA ILE A 18 2.08 20.11 -5.72
C ILE A 18 2.63 18.84 -5.02
N PRO A 19 2.44 18.64 -3.69
CA PRO A 19 2.82 17.41 -3.03
C PRO A 19 1.80 16.33 -3.37
N GLY A 20 2.22 15.23 -3.99
CA GLY A 20 1.38 14.05 -4.07
C GLY A 20 1.30 13.26 -5.38
N MET A 21 2.09 13.57 -6.42
CA MET A 21 2.22 12.62 -7.52
C MET A 21 3.48 11.77 -7.31
N PRO A 22 3.35 10.44 -7.17
CA PRO A 22 4.51 9.55 -7.21
C PRO A 22 5.10 9.63 -8.61
N GLY A 23 6.33 10.12 -8.71
CA GLY A 23 7.09 10.21 -9.95
C GLY A 23 7.20 8.84 -10.61
N GLY A 24 6.40 8.57 -11.62
CA GLY A 24 6.53 7.40 -12.48
C GLY A 24 7.95 7.36 -13.02
N LYS A 25 8.69 6.30 -12.71
CA LYS A 25 9.99 6.06 -13.35
C LYS A 25 9.75 6.04 -14.85
N LYS A 26 10.39 6.96 -15.58
CA LYS A 26 10.38 6.98 -17.05
C LYS A 26 10.72 5.55 -17.52
N PRO A 27 9.95 4.99 -18.48
CA PRO A 27 10.23 3.65 -19.00
C PRO A 27 11.67 3.64 -19.49
N THR A 28 12.43 2.65 -19.05
CA THR A 28 13.83 2.47 -19.47
C THR A 28 13.84 2.37 -20.99
N ARG A 29 14.84 2.96 -21.66
CA ARG A 29 15.01 2.89 -23.13
C ARG A 29 14.84 1.47 -23.68
N THR A 30 15.20 0.47 -22.91
CA THR A 30 15.03 -0.96 -23.19
C THR A 30 13.55 -1.38 -23.24
N GLY A 31 12.69 -0.89 -22.34
CA GLY A 31 11.25 -1.23 -22.34
C GLY A 31 10.54 -0.70 -23.59
N TRP A 32 10.93 0.46 -24.07
CA TRP A 32 10.36 1.06 -25.31
C TRP A 32 10.81 0.31 -26.56
N LEU A 33 12.06 -0.20 -26.59
CA LEU A 33 12.56 -1.05 -27.67
C LEU A 33 11.77 -2.36 -27.78
N TYR A 34 11.46 -3.02 -26.66
CA TYR A 34 10.65 -4.24 -26.67
C TYR A 34 9.21 -3.97 -27.09
N PHE A 35 8.64 -2.84 -26.73
CA PHE A 35 7.29 -2.45 -27.19
C PHE A 35 7.26 -2.23 -28.70
N ILE A 36 8.25 -1.52 -29.27
CA ILE A 36 8.39 -1.32 -30.72
C ILE A 36 8.58 -2.67 -31.42
N LEU A 37 9.41 -3.56 -30.88
CA LEU A 37 9.63 -4.90 -31.44
C LEU A 37 8.34 -5.74 -31.45
N ALA A 38 7.58 -5.70 -30.35
CA ALA A 38 6.28 -6.37 -30.26
C ALA A 38 5.27 -5.82 -31.26
N CYS A 39 5.18 -4.49 -31.43
CA CYS A 39 4.32 -3.86 -32.44
C CYS A 39 4.77 -4.20 -33.87
N ALA A 40 6.08 -4.27 -34.12
CA ALA A 40 6.61 -4.66 -35.44
C ALA A 40 6.31 -6.13 -35.76
N LEU A 41 6.44 -7.05 -34.78
CA LEU A 41 6.08 -8.45 -34.94
C LEU A 41 4.57 -8.67 -35.15
N LEU A 42 3.73 -7.93 -34.42
CA LEU A 42 2.28 -7.94 -34.62
C LEU A 42 1.89 -7.38 -35.98
N GLY A 43 2.53 -6.27 -36.41
CA GLY A 43 2.33 -5.70 -37.74
C GLY A 43 2.75 -6.67 -38.85
N TYR A 44 3.88 -7.37 -38.68
CA TYR A 44 4.35 -8.37 -39.60
C TYR A 44 3.42 -9.59 -39.66
N ALA A 45 2.94 -10.09 -38.54
CA ALA A 45 1.99 -11.19 -38.46
C ALA A 45 0.65 -10.81 -39.12
N PHE A 46 0.17 -9.59 -38.88
CA PHE A 46 -1.06 -9.09 -39.49
C PHE A 46 -0.91 -8.88 -41.01
N PHE A 47 0.27 -8.42 -41.48
CA PHE A 47 0.59 -8.26 -42.89
C PHE A 47 0.63 -9.59 -43.60
N ASN A 48 1.26 -10.64 -43.04
CA ASN A 48 1.27 -12.00 -43.63
C ASN A 48 -0.12 -12.66 -43.58
N MET A 49 -0.92 -12.43 -42.55
CA MET A 49 -2.29 -12.93 -42.50
C MET A 49 -3.21 -12.24 -43.52
N GLY A 50 -2.92 -10.94 -43.79
CA GLY A 50 -3.65 -10.13 -44.78
C GLY A 50 -3.26 -10.45 -46.21
N SER A 51 -2.00 -10.87 -46.49
CA SER A 51 -1.54 -11.16 -47.86
C SER A 51 -2.14 -12.48 -48.41
N GLY A 52 -2.54 -13.42 -47.55
CA GLY A 52 -3.29 -14.62 -47.95
C GLY A 52 -4.73 -14.30 -48.40
N PHE A 53 -5.32 -13.22 -48.01
CA PHE A 53 -6.69 -12.81 -48.39
C PHE A 53 -6.75 -11.84 -49.59
N ALA A 54 -5.64 -11.22 -49.97
CA ALA A 54 -5.64 -10.17 -50.98
C ALA A 54 -5.56 -10.67 -52.45
N ASN A 55 -5.25 -11.97 -52.66
CA ASN A 55 -5.02 -12.48 -54.02
C ASN A 55 -6.21 -13.22 -54.63
N SER A 56 -7.39 -13.20 -54.04
CA SER A 56 -8.53 -13.99 -54.54
C SER A 56 -9.62 -13.20 -55.30
N SER A 57 -9.38 -11.92 -55.65
CA SER A 57 -10.46 -11.10 -56.15
C SER A 57 -10.70 -11.18 -57.69
N ASN A 58 -9.88 -11.92 -58.46
CA ASN A 58 -10.09 -11.96 -59.94
C ASN A 58 -9.95 -13.39 -60.58
N THR A 59 -9.87 -14.43 -59.77
CA THR A 59 -9.80 -15.83 -60.27
C THR A 59 -11.20 -16.38 -60.49
N VAL A 60 -11.50 -16.80 -61.68
CA VAL A 60 -12.77 -17.45 -62.02
C VAL A 60 -12.66 -18.94 -61.75
N LYS A 61 -13.54 -19.52 -60.91
CA LYS A 61 -13.60 -20.99 -60.76
C LYS A 61 -14.30 -21.60 -61.94
N LEU A 62 -13.56 -22.37 -62.75
CA LEU A 62 -14.11 -23.09 -63.89
C LEU A 62 -14.44 -24.53 -63.49
N ALA A 63 -15.57 -25.03 -63.96
CA ALA A 63 -15.85 -26.46 -63.85
C ALA A 63 -14.84 -27.28 -64.69
N THR A 64 -14.47 -28.44 -64.25
CA THR A 64 -13.49 -29.32 -64.95
C THR A 64 -13.85 -29.52 -66.46
N SER A 65 -15.14 -29.64 -66.74
CA SER A 65 -15.62 -29.78 -68.12
C SER A 65 -15.42 -28.53 -68.95
N GLU A 66 -15.61 -27.34 -68.33
CA GLU A 66 -15.39 -26.07 -69.01
C GLU A 66 -13.91 -25.81 -69.26
N MET A 67 -13.05 -26.20 -68.32
CA MET A 67 -11.60 -26.12 -68.45
C MET A 67 -11.14 -26.99 -69.63
N VAL A 68 -11.56 -28.24 -69.64
CA VAL A 68 -11.23 -29.19 -70.73
C VAL A 68 -11.71 -28.66 -72.11
N ASN A 69 -12.92 -28.14 -72.18
CA ASN A 69 -13.42 -27.49 -73.40
C ASN A 69 -12.60 -26.27 -73.83
N ALA A 70 -12.13 -25.47 -72.83
CA ALA A 70 -11.28 -24.29 -73.10
C ALA A 70 -9.92 -24.74 -73.68
N ILE A 71 -9.34 -25.82 -73.18
CA ILE A 71 -8.11 -26.41 -73.70
C ILE A 71 -8.36 -26.90 -75.14
N LYS A 72 -9.39 -27.72 -75.39
CA LYS A 72 -9.74 -28.22 -76.71
C LYS A 72 -10.04 -27.16 -77.75
N GLN A 73 -10.40 -25.97 -77.31
CA GLN A 73 -10.66 -24.80 -78.19
C GLN A 73 -9.45 -23.87 -78.35
N ASP A 74 -8.26 -24.26 -77.87
CA ASP A 74 -7.01 -23.45 -77.80
C ASP A 74 -7.19 -22.08 -77.19
N ARG A 75 -7.97 -21.99 -76.08
CA ARG A 75 -8.27 -20.74 -75.34
C ARG A 75 -7.52 -20.61 -74.04
N VAL A 76 -6.62 -21.52 -73.73
CA VAL A 76 -5.77 -21.53 -72.55
C VAL A 76 -4.37 -21.08 -72.93
N GLU A 77 -3.80 -20.08 -72.24
CA GLU A 77 -2.43 -19.60 -72.50
C GLU A 77 -1.41 -20.41 -71.74
N ASP A 78 -1.65 -20.53 -70.43
CA ASP A 78 -0.80 -21.33 -69.54
C ASP A 78 -1.65 -22.10 -68.53
N LEU A 79 -1.11 -23.23 -68.09
CA LEU A 79 -1.75 -24.14 -67.16
C LEU A 79 -0.70 -24.71 -66.19
N THR A 80 -0.89 -24.54 -64.92
CA THR A 80 -0.09 -25.13 -63.83
C THR A 80 -0.92 -26.19 -63.12
N TYR A 81 -0.45 -27.42 -63.13
CA TYR A 81 -1.07 -28.53 -62.40
C TYR A 81 -0.28 -28.86 -61.14
N THR A 82 -0.94 -28.85 -60.00
CA THR A 82 -0.34 -29.28 -58.73
C THR A 82 -0.74 -30.68 -58.41
N VAL A 83 0.26 -31.57 -58.32
CA VAL A 83 0.03 -33.03 -58.23
C VAL A 83 -0.65 -33.43 -56.90
N GLN A 84 -0.42 -32.70 -55.82
CA GLN A 84 -0.87 -33.09 -54.49
C GLN A 84 -2.38 -32.96 -54.25
N ASP A 85 -2.98 -31.91 -54.72
CA ASP A 85 -4.40 -31.57 -54.49
C ASP A 85 -5.23 -31.63 -55.78
N GLY A 86 -4.59 -31.95 -56.91
CA GLY A 86 -5.23 -32.00 -58.22
C GLY A 86 -5.68 -30.63 -58.70
N SER A 87 -5.17 -29.55 -58.11
CA SER A 87 -5.54 -28.19 -58.49
C SER A 87 -4.89 -27.78 -59.79
N VAL A 88 -5.66 -27.10 -60.63
CA VAL A 88 -5.24 -26.52 -61.90
C VAL A 88 -5.47 -25.04 -61.84
N ALA A 89 -4.44 -24.28 -62.11
CA ALA A 89 -4.52 -22.82 -62.20
C ALA A 89 -3.86 -22.35 -63.48
N GLY A 90 -4.38 -21.30 -64.08
CA GLY A 90 -3.82 -20.76 -65.29
C GLY A 90 -4.59 -19.54 -65.82
N HIS A 91 -4.29 -19.20 -67.05
CA HIS A 91 -4.91 -18.08 -67.73
C HIS A 91 -5.62 -18.54 -68.98
N TYR A 92 -6.81 -17.98 -69.24
CA TYR A 92 -7.63 -18.32 -70.44
C TYR A 92 -8.35 -17.11 -71.00
N TRP A 93 -8.68 -17.20 -72.29
CA TRP A 93 -9.55 -16.24 -72.98
C TRP A 93 -11.00 -16.73 -72.99
N LYS A 94 -11.93 -15.82 -72.72
CA LYS A 94 -13.35 -16.17 -72.66
C LYS A 94 -13.91 -16.62 -73.97
N THR A 95 -13.44 -16.05 -75.08
CA THR A 95 -13.83 -16.43 -76.46
C THR A 95 -12.61 -16.65 -77.35
N LYS A 96 -12.72 -17.52 -78.40
CA LYS A 96 -11.62 -17.84 -79.33
C LYS A 96 -11.16 -16.57 -80.10
N LYS A 97 -12.01 -15.56 -80.25
CA LYS A 97 -11.70 -14.29 -80.93
C LYS A 97 -10.75 -13.41 -80.14
N ASP A 98 -10.70 -13.59 -78.84
CA ASP A 98 -9.89 -12.80 -77.91
C ASP A 98 -8.46 -13.36 -77.75
N LYS A 99 -8.12 -14.47 -78.46
CA LYS A 99 -6.79 -15.12 -78.39
C LYS A 99 -5.71 -14.14 -78.84
N GLY A 100 -4.78 -13.83 -77.94
CA GLY A 100 -3.67 -12.89 -78.17
C GLY A 100 -3.90 -11.46 -77.62
N ASP A 101 -5.10 -11.15 -77.13
CA ASP A 101 -5.32 -9.91 -76.40
C ASP A 101 -5.09 -10.11 -74.90
N THR A 102 -4.04 -9.51 -74.40
CA THR A 102 -3.66 -9.63 -72.97
C THR A 102 -4.60 -8.88 -72.04
N SER A 103 -5.42 -7.97 -72.55
CA SER A 103 -6.39 -7.24 -71.77
C SER A 103 -7.64 -8.05 -71.40
N GLU A 104 -7.94 -9.09 -72.16
CA GLU A 104 -9.07 -9.99 -71.98
C GLU A 104 -8.65 -11.35 -71.33
N LEU A 105 -7.41 -11.46 -70.92
CA LEU A 105 -6.87 -12.66 -70.24
C LEU A 105 -7.37 -12.72 -68.81
N LYS A 106 -8.00 -13.86 -68.44
CA LYS A 106 -8.55 -14.07 -67.07
C LYS A 106 -7.89 -15.22 -66.39
N SER A 107 -7.53 -15.03 -65.13
CA SER A 107 -7.04 -16.13 -64.29
C SER A 107 -8.17 -17.10 -63.94
N PHE A 108 -7.94 -18.39 -64.03
CA PHE A 108 -8.88 -19.42 -63.59
C PHE A 108 -8.26 -20.39 -62.60
N SER A 109 -9.13 -21.04 -61.84
CA SER A 109 -8.79 -22.19 -61.03
C SER A 109 -9.81 -23.30 -61.27
N SER A 110 -9.33 -24.55 -61.35
CA SER A 110 -10.14 -25.71 -61.52
C SER A 110 -9.51 -26.87 -60.73
N THR A 111 -10.17 -28.04 -60.72
CA THR A 111 -9.61 -29.27 -60.14
C THR A 111 -9.68 -30.37 -61.21
N TYR A 112 -8.60 -31.10 -61.34
CA TYR A 112 -8.54 -32.24 -62.31
C TYR A 112 -7.95 -33.48 -61.64
N VAL A 113 -8.59 -34.64 -61.86
CA VAL A 113 -8.13 -35.89 -61.27
C VAL A 113 -7.49 -36.73 -62.36
N GLY A 114 -6.19 -37.00 -62.20
CA GLY A 114 -5.41 -37.82 -63.14
C GLY A 114 -4.38 -37.00 -63.95
N SER A 115 -3.14 -36.98 -63.45
CA SER A 115 -2.02 -36.28 -64.12
C SER A 115 -1.74 -36.72 -65.51
N ASP A 116 -1.84 -38.08 -65.76
CA ASP A 116 -1.49 -38.69 -67.05
C ASP A 116 -2.47 -38.34 -68.14
N SER A 117 -3.77 -38.33 -67.82
CA SER A 117 -4.81 -37.93 -68.78
C SER A 117 -4.81 -36.46 -69.14
N LEU A 118 -4.38 -35.58 -68.13
CA LEU A 118 -4.19 -34.17 -68.41
C LEU A 118 -2.95 -33.94 -69.30
N ALA A 119 -1.86 -34.65 -69.01
CA ALA A 119 -0.64 -34.58 -69.81
C ALA A 119 -0.87 -35.00 -71.24
N GLU A 120 -1.65 -36.11 -71.51
CA GLU A 120 -2.05 -36.55 -72.83
C GLU A 120 -2.88 -35.46 -73.52
N LEU A 121 -3.86 -34.90 -72.87
CA LEU A 121 -4.67 -33.77 -73.43
C LEU A 121 -3.80 -32.58 -73.81
N MET A 122 -2.78 -32.28 -73.00
CA MET A 122 -1.88 -31.13 -73.22
C MET A 122 -0.89 -31.42 -74.38
N ALA A 123 -0.52 -32.73 -74.58
CA ALA A 123 0.32 -33.14 -75.70
C ALA A 123 -0.38 -32.93 -77.09
N GLU A 124 -1.70 -32.94 -77.12
CA GLU A 124 -2.50 -32.67 -78.33
C GLU A 124 -2.60 -31.15 -78.63
N HIS A 125 -2.27 -30.29 -77.62
CA HIS A 125 -2.37 -28.86 -77.74
C HIS A 125 -1.03 -28.15 -77.36
N PRO A 126 0.01 -28.20 -78.20
CA PRO A 126 1.36 -27.74 -77.93
C PRO A 126 1.52 -26.24 -77.74
N ASP A 127 0.52 -25.44 -78.13
CA ASP A 127 0.53 -23.97 -78.00
C ASP A 127 0.29 -23.51 -76.54
N THR A 128 -0.22 -24.37 -75.67
CA THR A 128 -0.48 -24.05 -74.24
C THR A 128 0.75 -24.42 -73.40
N LYS A 129 1.22 -23.42 -72.62
CA LYS A 129 2.34 -23.71 -71.69
C LYS A 129 1.86 -24.52 -70.49
N TYR A 130 2.38 -25.76 -70.40
CA TYR A 130 2.02 -26.66 -69.28
C TYR A 130 3.16 -26.82 -68.30
N ILE A 131 2.86 -26.54 -67.02
CA ILE A 131 3.81 -26.65 -65.90
C ILE A 131 3.22 -27.59 -64.85
N VAL A 132 4.01 -28.64 -64.48
CA VAL A 132 3.66 -29.52 -63.38
C VAL A 132 4.43 -29.11 -62.13
N ASN A 133 3.70 -28.77 -61.12
CA ASN A 133 4.29 -28.42 -59.84
C ASN A 133 4.30 -29.67 -58.92
N THR A 134 5.50 -30.22 -58.69
CA THR A 134 5.76 -31.39 -57.87
C THR A 134 6.42 -31.03 -56.54
N ASN A 135 6.51 -29.73 -56.22
CA ASN A 135 7.16 -29.35 -54.98
C ASN A 135 6.40 -29.92 -53.79
N ASP A 136 7.10 -30.75 -53.00
CA ASP A 136 6.65 -31.11 -51.66
C ASP A 136 6.59 -29.84 -50.84
N PRO A 137 5.47 -29.58 -50.13
CA PRO A 137 5.43 -28.45 -49.19
C PRO A 137 6.54 -28.71 -48.18
N ASP A 138 7.35 -27.70 -47.99
CA ASP A 138 8.43 -27.72 -46.97
C ASP A 138 7.78 -27.68 -45.57
N PHE A 139 7.23 -28.88 -45.17
CA PHE A 139 6.44 -29.02 -43.94
C PHE A 139 7.12 -28.38 -42.75
N TRP A 140 8.43 -28.51 -42.65
CA TRP A 140 9.20 -27.91 -41.57
C TRP A 140 9.35 -26.40 -41.71
N GLY A 141 9.44 -25.90 -42.95
CA GLY A 141 9.49 -24.46 -43.22
C GLY A 141 8.16 -23.78 -42.90
N ASP A 142 7.04 -24.33 -43.34
CA ASP A 142 5.70 -23.84 -43.10
C ASP A 142 5.34 -23.95 -41.60
N LEU A 143 5.71 -25.03 -40.93
CA LEU A 143 5.53 -25.22 -39.50
C LEU A 143 6.36 -24.17 -38.72
N ALA A 144 7.61 -23.96 -39.11
CA ALA A 144 8.46 -22.96 -38.46
C ALA A 144 7.91 -21.54 -38.64
N MET A 145 7.44 -21.20 -39.85
CA MET A 145 6.86 -19.87 -40.14
C MET A 145 5.56 -19.61 -39.40
N SER A 146 4.74 -20.63 -39.11
CA SER A 146 3.46 -20.49 -38.42
C SER A 146 3.61 -20.56 -36.91
N VAL A 147 4.50 -21.41 -36.38
CA VAL A 147 4.63 -21.71 -34.94
C VAL A 147 5.60 -20.76 -34.25
N LEU A 148 6.71 -20.36 -34.89
CA LEU A 148 7.70 -19.46 -34.28
C LEU A 148 7.12 -18.08 -33.82
N PRO A 149 6.28 -17.40 -34.62
CA PRO A 149 5.69 -16.15 -34.20
C PRO A 149 4.76 -16.31 -32.99
N THR A 150 4.00 -17.40 -32.92
CA THR A 150 3.11 -17.72 -31.82
C THR A 150 3.88 -18.02 -30.54
N ILE A 151 4.96 -18.74 -30.59
CA ILE A 151 5.84 -19.01 -29.45
C ILE A 151 6.48 -17.70 -28.96
N ALA A 152 6.96 -16.87 -29.90
CA ALA A 152 7.54 -15.57 -29.57
C ALA A 152 6.51 -14.66 -28.87
N LEU A 153 5.25 -14.65 -29.32
CA LEU A 153 4.18 -13.86 -28.73
C LEU A 153 3.81 -14.36 -27.33
N ILE A 154 3.74 -15.68 -27.13
CA ILE A 154 3.52 -16.29 -25.81
C ILE A 154 4.67 -15.95 -24.86
N ALA A 155 5.92 -16.02 -25.32
CA ALA A 155 7.10 -15.70 -24.51
C ALA A 155 7.10 -14.21 -24.09
N ILE A 156 6.75 -13.30 -25.00
CA ILE A 156 6.61 -11.88 -24.72
C ILE A 156 5.46 -11.62 -23.73
N MET A 157 4.30 -12.27 -23.93
CA MET A 157 3.16 -12.17 -23.02
C MET A 157 3.52 -12.68 -21.62
N PHE A 158 4.24 -13.80 -21.52
CA PHE A 158 4.70 -14.37 -20.25
C PHE A 158 5.72 -13.44 -19.55
N TYR A 159 6.62 -12.82 -20.33
CA TYR A 159 7.56 -11.82 -19.81
C TYR A 159 6.82 -10.60 -19.24
N PHE A 160 5.84 -10.05 -19.96
CA PHE A 160 5.02 -8.93 -19.46
C PHE A 160 4.17 -9.34 -18.25
N MET A 161 3.58 -10.54 -18.25
CA MET A 161 2.81 -11.04 -17.11
C MET A 161 3.71 -11.18 -15.87
N ARG A 162 4.92 -11.68 -16.02
CA ARG A 162 5.91 -11.77 -14.94
C ARG A 162 6.35 -10.38 -14.45
N GLN A 163 6.46 -9.42 -15.33
CA GLN A 163 6.78 -8.03 -14.97
C GLN A 163 5.59 -7.34 -14.27
N MET A 164 4.36 -7.57 -14.70
CA MET A 164 3.15 -7.09 -14.02
C MET A 164 2.94 -7.77 -12.67
N MET A 165 3.18 -9.06 -12.54
CA MET A 165 3.13 -9.77 -11.25
C MET A 165 4.20 -9.25 -10.28
N GLY A 166 5.40 -8.91 -10.77
CA GLY A 166 6.44 -8.27 -9.96
C GLY A 166 6.08 -6.85 -9.50
N ALA A 167 5.30 -6.11 -10.28
CA ALA A 167 4.78 -4.79 -9.92
C ALA A 167 3.57 -4.89 -8.96
N ASN A 168 2.72 -5.90 -9.13
CA ASN A 168 1.54 -6.13 -8.29
C ASN A 168 1.92 -6.63 -6.88
N ASN A 169 3.02 -7.37 -6.72
CA ASN A 169 3.55 -7.72 -5.40
C ASN A 169 4.02 -6.47 -4.61
N ARG A 170 4.36 -5.38 -5.26
CA ARG A 170 4.61 -4.10 -4.58
C ARG A 170 3.32 -3.40 -4.17
N ASN A 171 2.22 -3.57 -4.89
CA ASN A 171 0.92 -3.02 -4.50
C ASN A 171 0.22 -3.86 -3.41
N MET A 172 0.48 -5.17 -3.31
CA MET A 172 0.08 -5.98 -2.15
C MET A 172 0.93 -5.71 -0.90
N GLN A 173 2.11 -5.11 -1.03
CA GLN A 173 2.88 -4.61 0.11
C GLN A 173 2.41 -3.23 0.61
N PHE A 174 1.43 -2.58 0.00
CA PHE A 174 0.77 -1.41 0.61
C PHE A 174 -0.01 -1.78 1.89
N GLY A 175 -0.44 -3.03 2.05
CA GLY A 175 -0.93 -3.54 3.33
C GLY A 175 0.16 -3.87 4.36
N LYS A 176 1.40 -4.09 3.91
CA LYS A 176 2.62 -4.04 4.70
C LYS A 176 3.30 -2.70 4.43
N THR A 177 2.62 -1.62 4.74
CA THR A 177 3.32 -0.37 5.00
C THR A 177 4.41 -0.74 5.99
N ASN A 178 5.61 -0.17 5.82
CA ASN A 178 6.53 0.04 6.92
C ASN A 178 5.79 0.86 8.01
N ALA A 179 4.74 0.28 8.61
CA ALA A 179 4.46 0.51 9.98
C ALA A 179 5.85 0.31 10.58
N LYS A 180 6.48 1.39 11.04
CA LYS A 180 7.58 1.29 12.00
C LYS A 180 7.16 0.11 12.83
N THR A 181 7.83 -1.02 12.64
CA THR A 181 7.63 -2.20 13.44
C THR A 181 7.51 -1.61 14.81
N ASN A 182 6.42 -1.86 15.53
CA ASN A 182 6.25 -1.34 16.87
C ASN A 182 7.37 -2.03 17.63
N GLU A 183 8.60 -1.48 17.48
CA GLU A 183 9.78 -2.03 18.10
C GLU A 183 9.48 -1.98 19.59
N ALA A 184 9.43 -3.16 20.18
CA ALA A 184 9.27 -3.29 21.60
C ALA A 184 10.31 -2.41 22.28
N THR A 185 9.86 -1.27 22.77
CA THR A 185 10.74 -0.37 23.52
C THR A 185 10.75 -0.87 24.94
N ARG A 186 11.91 -0.98 25.56
CA ARG A 186 12.00 -1.16 27.03
C ARG A 186 12.19 0.22 27.64
N PRO A 187 11.12 0.86 28.15
CA PRO A 187 11.21 2.18 28.73
C PRO A 187 12.18 2.15 29.93
N LYS A 188 12.94 3.21 30.09
CA LYS A 188 13.80 3.39 31.29
C LYS A 188 13.07 4.15 32.40
N VAL A 189 11.89 4.66 32.10
CA VAL A 189 11.04 5.43 33.02
C VAL A 189 10.56 4.51 34.13
N LYS A 190 10.62 4.98 35.36
CA LYS A 190 10.18 4.28 36.55
C LYS A 190 9.08 5.05 37.26
N PHE A 191 8.49 4.47 38.29
CA PHE A 191 7.50 5.15 39.15
C PHE A 191 8.08 6.37 39.86
N GLU A 192 9.37 6.38 40.14
CA GLU A 192 10.08 7.55 40.72
C GLU A 192 10.05 8.80 39.81
N ASP A 193 9.94 8.57 38.47
CA ASP A 193 9.85 9.64 37.48
C ASP A 193 8.40 10.17 37.30
N VAL A 194 7.44 9.51 37.96
CA VAL A 194 6.01 9.87 37.89
C VAL A 194 5.62 10.52 39.21
N ALA A 195 5.26 11.78 39.14
CA ALA A 195 4.90 12.55 40.32
C ALA A 195 3.42 13.00 40.30
N GLY A 196 2.82 13.15 41.48
CA GLY A 196 1.50 13.76 41.64
C GLY A 196 0.30 12.88 41.22
N VAL A 197 0.49 11.58 41.15
CA VAL A 197 -0.56 10.59 40.86
C VAL A 197 -0.38 9.32 41.71
N ASP A 198 -0.07 9.51 42.98
CA ASP A 198 0.31 8.42 43.90
C ASP A 198 -0.75 7.31 43.99
N GLU A 199 -2.05 7.67 44.01
CA GLU A 199 -3.16 6.70 44.03
C GLU A 199 -3.19 5.83 42.80
N ALA A 200 -2.96 6.42 41.62
CA ALA A 200 -2.92 5.66 40.35
C ALA A 200 -1.67 4.76 40.27
N VAL A 201 -0.55 5.17 40.86
CA VAL A 201 0.67 4.36 40.98
C VAL A 201 0.39 3.15 41.87
N GLU A 202 -0.22 3.32 43.05
CA GLU A 202 -0.57 2.25 43.99
C GLU A 202 -1.45 1.18 43.33
N GLU A 203 -2.47 1.60 42.55
CA GLU A 203 -3.33 0.69 41.81
C GLU A 203 -2.57 -0.11 40.73
N LEU A 204 -1.51 0.44 40.15
CA LEU A 204 -0.73 -0.18 39.10
C LEU A 204 0.48 -0.99 39.61
N GLU A 205 0.85 -0.85 40.90
CA GLU A 205 1.88 -1.67 41.52
C GLU A 205 1.54 -3.16 41.45
N GLU A 206 0.27 -3.53 41.65
CA GLU A 206 -0.19 -4.90 41.52
C GLU A 206 0.06 -5.48 40.12
N ILE A 207 -0.12 -4.64 39.08
CA ILE A 207 0.13 -5.01 37.69
C ILE A 207 1.64 -5.23 37.45
N ARG A 208 2.48 -4.31 37.96
CA ARG A 208 3.94 -4.43 37.92
C ARG A 208 4.41 -5.73 38.57
N ASP A 209 3.91 -6.03 39.75
CA ASP A 209 4.29 -7.21 40.52
C ASP A 209 3.93 -8.50 39.78
N PHE A 210 2.75 -8.54 39.17
CA PHE A 210 2.36 -9.67 38.33
C PHE A 210 3.29 -9.84 37.12
N LEU A 211 3.59 -8.77 36.41
CA LEU A 211 4.46 -8.85 35.23
C LEU A 211 5.89 -9.27 35.61
N SER A 212 6.33 -8.92 36.80
CA SER A 212 7.66 -9.29 37.35
C SER A 212 7.74 -10.75 37.79
N ASP A 213 6.67 -11.28 38.40
CA ASP A 213 6.60 -12.68 38.88
C ASP A 213 5.20 -13.29 38.66
N PRO A 214 4.86 -13.64 37.37
CA PRO A 214 3.56 -14.22 37.05
C PRO A 214 3.27 -15.55 37.76
N ASP A 215 4.31 -16.35 38.02
CA ASP A 215 4.15 -17.69 38.58
C ASP A 215 3.66 -17.68 40.01
N ARG A 216 4.01 -16.66 40.78
CA ARG A 216 3.53 -16.47 42.16
C ARG A 216 2.01 -16.36 42.22
N TYR A 217 1.45 -15.56 41.33
CA TYR A 217 0.00 -15.32 41.25
C TYR A 217 -0.75 -16.56 40.73
N ARG A 218 -0.21 -17.22 39.70
CA ARG A 218 -0.79 -18.46 39.15
C ARG A 218 -0.89 -19.59 40.18
N LYS A 219 0.14 -19.77 41.01
CA LYS A 219 0.13 -20.78 42.08
C LYS A 219 -0.97 -20.56 43.10
N LEU A 220 -1.39 -19.34 43.34
CA LEU A 220 -2.47 -18.96 44.23
C LEU A 220 -3.85 -18.97 43.55
N GLY A 221 -3.92 -19.22 42.25
CA GLY A 221 -5.17 -19.18 41.47
C GLY A 221 -5.74 -17.77 41.29
N ALA A 222 -4.94 -16.74 41.47
CA ALA A 222 -5.37 -15.36 41.30
C ALA A 222 -5.60 -15.06 39.83
N LYS A 223 -6.73 -14.44 39.51
CA LYS A 223 -7.06 -13.92 38.19
C LYS A 223 -6.67 -12.45 38.12
N ILE A 224 -5.79 -12.14 37.21
CA ILE A 224 -5.29 -10.79 37.02
C ILE A 224 -6.09 -10.11 35.91
N PRO A 225 -6.32 -8.80 36.01
CA PRO A 225 -7.02 -8.05 34.97
C PRO A 225 -6.25 -8.16 33.64
N ARG A 226 -6.96 -8.52 32.57
CA ARG A 226 -6.39 -8.60 31.23
C ARG A 226 -6.15 -7.24 30.62
N GLY A 227 -6.94 -6.26 31.06
CA GLY A 227 -6.87 -4.90 30.57
C GLY A 227 -7.10 -3.86 31.66
N VAL A 228 -6.35 -2.77 31.57
CA VAL A 228 -6.46 -1.59 32.42
C VAL A 228 -6.80 -0.39 31.56
N LEU A 229 -7.82 0.37 31.95
CA LEU A 229 -8.19 1.60 31.28
C LEU A 229 -7.77 2.81 32.15
N LEU A 230 -6.82 3.60 31.64
CA LEU A 230 -6.43 4.87 32.26
C LEU A 230 -7.37 5.97 31.80
N VAL A 231 -8.07 6.55 32.74
CA VAL A 231 -9.09 7.59 32.49
C VAL A 231 -8.65 8.90 33.12
N GLY A 232 -8.80 10.02 32.44
CA GLY A 232 -8.52 11.33 33.04
C GLY A 232 -8.32 12.44 32.02
N PRO A 233 -8.21 13.69 32.46
CA PRO A 233 -7.99 14.83 31.60
C PRO A 233 -6.72 14.71 30.74
N PRO A 234 -6.62 15.42 29.60
CA PRO A 234 -5.39 15.45 28.83
C PRO A 234 -4.25 16.07 29.64
N GLY A 235 -3.02 15.61 29.43
CA GLY A 235 -1.84 16.17 30.09
C GLY A 235 -1.59 15.67 31.52
N THR A 236 -2.37 14.74 32.06
CA THR A 236 -2.19 14.20 33.42
C THR A 236 -1.13 13.09 33.54
N GLY A 237 -0.46 12.71 32.45
CA GLY A 237 0.64 11.76 32.48
C GLY A 237 0.26 10.29 32.23
N LYS A 238 -0.94 9.97 31.72
CA LYS A 238 -1.41 8.59 31.44
C LYS A 238 -0.40 7.75 30.64
N THR A 239 0.13 8.29 29.56
CA THR A 239 1.13 7.63 28.72
C THR A 239 2.47 7.44 29.46
N LEU A 240 2.86 8.39 30.29
CA LEU A 240 4.06 8.31 31.13
C LEU A 240 3.91 7.20 32.17
N LEU A 241 2.76 7.16 32.83
CA LEU A 241 2.42 6.14 33.84
C LEU A 241 2.45 4.72 33.25
N ALA A 242 1.86 4.52 32.06
CA ALA A 242 1.92 3.23 31.38
C ALA A 242 3.36 2.80 31.03
N LYS A 243 4.21 3.74 30.63
CA LYS A 243 5.64 3.50 30.39
C LYS A 243 6.37 3.17 31.68
N ALA A 244 6.02 3.82 32.79
CA ALA A 244 6.64 3.56 34.10
C ALA A 244 6.33 2.13 34.59
N VAL A 245 5.10 1.64 34.41
CA VAL A 245 4.75 0.24 34.72
C VAL A 245 5.65 -0.74 33.95
N ALA A 246 5.83 -0.50 32.64
CA ALA A 246 6.67 -1.36 31.81
C ALA A 246 8.16 -1.29 32.19
N GLY A 247 8.65 -0.09 32.49
CA GLY A 247 10.04 0.15 32.89
C GLY A 247 10.37 -0.44 34.26
N GLU A 248 9.43 -0.36 35.19
CA GLU A 248 9.57 -0.95 36.54
C GLU A 248 9.53 -2.47 36.49
N ALA A 249 8.60 -3.05 35.69
CA ALA A 249 8.52 -4.49 35.48
C ALA A 249 9.64 -5.05 34.55
N GLY A 250 10.37 -4.19 33.85
CA GLY A 250 11.42 -4.60 32.91
C GLY A 250 10.94 -5.33 31.66
N VAL A 251 9.66 -5.19 31.29
CA VAL A 251 9.00 -5.89 30.17
C VAL A 251 8.95 -5.06 28.90
N PRO A 252 8.84 -5.71 27.71
CA PRO A 252 8.61 -5.04 26.44
C PRO A 252 7.32 -4.21 26.44
N PHE A 253 7.39 -3.01 25.85
CA PHE A 253 6.29 -2.06 25.76
C PHE A 253 5.97 -1.75 24.29
N PHE A 254 4.78 -2.12 23.84
CA PHE A 254 4.27 -1.88 22.51
C PHE A 254 3.27 -0.73 22.56
N SER A 255 3.59 0.41 21.96
CA SER A 255 2.74 1.60 22.00
C SER A 255 2.17 1.91 20.63
N ILE A 256 0.86 2.14 20.56
CA ILE A 256 0.16 2.57 19.36
C ILE A 256 -0.91 3.60 19.75
N SER A 257 -1.23 4.53 18.83
CA SER A 257 -2.40 5.40 18.98
C SER A 257 -3.64 4.74 18.41
N GLY A 258 -4.79 4.91 19.06
CA GLY A 258 -6.09 4.49 18.52
C GLY A 258 -6.37 5.08 17.14
N SER A 259 -5.87 6.29 16.86
CA SER A 259 -5.97 6.93 15.55
C SER A 259 -5.21 6.18 14.45
N ASP A 260 -4.13 5.44 14.78
CA ASP A 260 -3.34 4.68 13.82
C ASP A 260 -4.09 3.44 13.28
N PHE A 261 -5.16 3.05 13.94
CA PHE A 261 -6.04 1.98 13.50
C PHE A 261 -7.13 2.46 12.52
N VAL A 262 -7.37 3.77 12.45
CA VAL A 262 -8.40 4.36 11.58
C VAL A 262 -7.78 4.68 10.22
N GLU A 263 -8.02 3.80 9.26
CA GLU A 263 -7.49 3.94 7.89
C GLU A 263 -8.64 4.11 6.88
N MET A 264 -8.32 4.58 5.67
CA MET A 264 -9.32 4.71 4.61
C MET A 264 -9.68 3.37 3.94
N PHE A 265 -8.86 2.32 4.15
CA PHE A 265 -9.07 1.00 3.54
C PHE A 265 -9.60 0.00 4.54
N VAL A 266 -10.73 -0.59 4.23
CA VAL A 266 -11.41 -1.59 5.08
C VAL A 266 -10.49 -2.80 5.35
N GLY A 267 -10.36 -3.16 6.62
CA GLY A 267 -9.60 -4.33 7.07
C GLY A 267 -8.13 -4.10 7.40
N VAL A 268 -7.56 -2.93 7.09
CA VAL A 268 -6.16 -2.61 7.42
C VAL A 268 -5.99 -2.43 8.94
N GLY A 269 -6.89 -1.69 9.59
CA GLY A 269 -6.89 -1.51 11.03
C GLY A 269 -7.00 -2.85 11.79
N ALA A 270 -7.91 -3.71 11.39
CA ALA A 270 -8.06 -5.05 11.97
C ALA A 270 -6.82 -5.94 11.79
N SER A 271 -6.11 -5.81 10.67
CA SER A 271 -4.84 -6.52 10.46
C SER A 271 -3.74 -6.01 11.40
N ARG A 272 -3.65 -4.68 11.59
CA ARG A 272 -2.67 -4.08 12.53
C ARG A 272 -2.91 -4.53 13.97
N VAL A 273 -4.18 -4.62 14.40
CA VAL A 273 -4.53 -5.16 15.70
C VAL A 273 -3.98 -6.57 15.85
N ARG A 274 -4.28 -7.47 14.91
CA ARG A 274 -3.79 -8.86 14.96
C ARG A 274 -2.27 -8.96 14.99
N ASP A 275 -1.58 -8.17 14.16
CA ASP A 275 -0.12 -8.18 14.09
C ASP A 275 0.50 -7.69 15.41
N LEU A 276 -0.04 -6.61 16.01
CA LEU A 276 0.38 -6.08 17.30
C LEU A 276 0.24 -7.12 18.44
N PHE A 277 -0.94 -7.75 18.53
CA PHE A 277 -1.20 -8.77 19.56
C PHE A 277 -0.31 -10.01 19.38
N LYS A 278 -0.13 -10.45 18.13
CA LYS A 278 0.77 -11.56 17.80
C LYS A 278 2.21 -11.27 18.21
N GLU A 279 2.69 -10.05 17.97
CA GLU A 279 4.04 -9.66 18.33
C GLU A 279 4.21 -9.56 19.84
N ALA A 280 3.27 -8.94 20.54
CA ALA A 280 3.28 -8.86 21.99
C ALA A 280 3.26 -10.25 22.66
N LYS A 281 2.43 -11.18 22.17
CA LYS A 281 2.40 -12.57 22.64
C LYS A 281 3.72 -13.28 22.42
N SER A 282 4.43 -13.01 21.33
CA SER A 282 5.74 -13.63 21.05
C SER A 282 6.84 -13.18 22.00
N GLN A 283 6.65 -12.04 22.68
CA GLN A 283 7.61 -11.42 23.60
C GLN A 283 7.06 -11.34 25.04
N ALA A 284 6.10 -12.20 25.39
CA ALA A 284 5.53 -12.24 26.74
C ALA A 284 6.59 -12.63 27.80
N PRO A 285 6.59 -12.02 29.02
CA PRO A 285 5.62 -11.02 29.48
C PRO A 285 5.81 -9.66 28.81
N SER A 286 4.70 -8.99 28.44
CA SER A 286 4.74 -7.72 27.71
C SER A 286 3.52 -6.84 28.00
N ILE A 287 3.64 -5.55 27.69
CA ILE A 287 2.54 -4.59 27.77
C ILE A 287 2.20 -4.09 26.37
N ILE A 288 0.91 -4.10 26.00
CA ILE A 288 0.35 -3.38 24.87
C ILE A 288 -0.27 -2.09 25.40
N PHE A 289 0.13 -0.95 24.89
CA PHE A 289 -0.45 0.34 25.24
C PHE A 289 -1.17 0.96 24.04
N ILE A 290 -2.44 1.28 24.22
CA ILE A 290 -3.25 1.97 23.20
C ILE A 290 -3.63 3.33 23.74
N ASP A 291 -3.01 4.38 23.20
CA ASP A 291 -3.38 5.75 23.52
C ASP A 291 -4.60 6.17 22.71
N GLU A 292 -5.40 7.10 23.25
CA GLU A 292 -6.60 7.60 22.56
C GLU A 292 -7.54 6.49 22.06
N ILE A 293 -7.81 5.50 22.93
CA ILE A 293 -8.66 4.35 22.55
C ILE A 293 -10.05 4.74 22.05
N ASP A 294 -10.54 5.92 22.43
CA ASP A 294 -11.81 6.50 21.99
C ASP A 294 -11.86 6.79 20.49
N ALA A 295 -10.71 6.88 19.81
CA ALA A 295 -10.69 6.97 18.34
C ALA A 295 -11.28 5.73 17.66
N VAL A 296 -11.13 4.54 18.25
CA VAL A 296 -11.62 3.25 17.73
C VAL A 296 -12.81 2.74 18.55
N GLY A 297 -12.76 2.94 19.87
CA GLY A 297 -13.69 2.37 20.84
C GLY A 297 -15.00 3.13 21.03
N ARG A 298 -15.33 4.08 20.18
CA ARG A 298 -16.55 4.89 20.31
C ARG A 298 -17.81 4.09 20.07
N GLN A 299 -18.88 4.39 20.87
CA GLN A 299 -20.21 3.80 20.70
C GLN A 299 -20.76 3.95 19.28
N ARG A 300 -21.50 2.94 18.84
CA ARG A 300 -22.22 2.90 17.56
C ARG A 300 -23.22 4.03 17.49
N GLY A 301 -22.99 5.00 16.61
CA GLY A 301 -23.93 6.07 16.33
C GLY A 301 -24.73 5.76 15.07
N ALA A 302 -26.02 6.13 15.02
CA ALA A 302 -26.84 6.06 13.83
C ALA A 302 -26.40 7.12 12.79
N GLY A 303 -25.21 6.94 12.18
CA GLY A 303 -24.65 7.82 11.17
C GLY A 303 -24.51 7.09 9.83
N LEU A 304 -25.15 7.62 8.80
CA LEU A 304 -25.03 7.21 7.40
C LEU A 304 -23.68 7.68 6.83
N GLY A 305 -22.63 6.81 6.85
CA GLY A 305 -21.36 7.14 6.19
C GLY A 305 -20.33 6.02 6.25
N GLY A 306 -19.71 5.68 5.12
CA GLY A 306 -18.82 4.53 4.90
C GLY A 306 -17.49 4.51 5.69
N GLY A 307 -17.22 5.47 6.59
CA GLY A 307 -16.08 5.43 7.51
C GLY A 307 -16.38 4.74 8.85
N HIS A 308 -17.63 4.30 9.07
CA HIS A 308 -18.03 3.62 10.30
C HIS A 308 -17.71 2.11 10.26
N ASP A 309 -17.80 1.49 9.09
CA ASP A 309 -17.62 0.04 8.93
C ASP A 309 -16.20 -0.41 9.29
N GLU A 310 -15.19 0.39 8.96
CA GLU A 310 -13.80 0.07 9.28
C GLU A 310 -13.49 0.15 10.77
N ARG A 311 -13.98 1.21 11.44
CA ARG A 311 -13.82 1.35 12.89
C ARG A 311 -14.51 0.21 13.65
N GLU A 312 -15.73 -0.16 13.24
CA GLU A 312 -16.44 -1.28 13.83
C GLU A 312 -15.71 -2.60 13.62
N GLN A 313 -15.16 -2.83 12.43
CA GLN A 313 -14.37 -4.03 12.15
C GLN A 313 -13.10 -4.08 13.01
N THR A 314 -12.44 -2.96 13.16
CA THR A 314 -11.23 -2.84 14.00
C THR A 314 -11.55 -3.03 15.48
N LEU A 315 -12.63 -2.41 15.99
CA LEU A 315 -13.11 -2.62 17.34
C LEU A 315 -13.48 -4.09 17.59
N ASN A 316 -14.23 -4.70 16.68
CA ASN A 316 -14.58 -6.11 16.80
C ASN A 316 -13.32 -7.00 16.82
N GLN A 317 -12.32 -6.70 16.00
CA GLN A 317 -11.07 -7.44 16.02
C GLN A 317 -10.33 -7.25 17.37
N LEU A 318 -10.29 -6.03 17.92
CA LEU A 318 -9.71 -5.77 19.23
C LEU A 318 -10.40 -6.59 20.32
N LEU A 319 -11.74 -6.64 20.32
CA LEU A 319 -12.52 -7.44 21.25
C LEU A 319 -12.22 -8.93 21.12
N VAL A 320 -12.07 -9.43 19.89
CA VAL A 320 -11.73 -10.83 19.62
C VAL A 320 -10.33 -11.17 20.15
N GLU A 321 -9.34 -10.29 19.94
CA GLU A 321 -7.98 -10.50 20.44
C GLU A 321 -7.93 -10.46 21.97
N MET A 322 -8.70 -9.56 22.62
CA MET A 322 -8.81 -9.49 24.08
C MET A 322 -9.47 -10.75 24.67
N ASP A 323 -10.54 -11.21 24.04
CA ASP A 323 -11.23 -12.44 24.48
C ASP A 323 -10.37 -13.70 24.24
N GLY A 324 -9.49 -13.64 23.23
CA GLY A 324 -8.56 -14.72 22.85
C GLY A 324 -7.28 -14.81 23.69
N PHE A 325 -7.11 -14.02 24.76
CA PHE A 325 -6.01 -14.20 25.69
C PHE A 325 -6.20 -15.50 26.51
N GLU A 326 -5.21 -16.36 26.45
CA GLU A 326 -5.14 -17.51 27.37
C GLU A 326 -4.62 -17.06 28.74
N GLU A 327 -5.03 -17.75 29.82
CA GLU A 327 -4.54 -17.46 31.17
C GLU A 327 -3.02 -17.69 31.32
N SER A 328 -2.42 -18.42 30.38
CA SER A 328 -0.98 -18.67 30.29
C SER A 328 -0.19 -17.50 29.68
N GLU A 329 -0.84 -16.63 28.90
CA GLU A 329 -0.20 -15.51 28.26
C GLU A 329 -0.07 -14.33 29.22
N SER A 330 1.15 -13.98 29.61
CA SER A 330 1.43 -12.84 30.49
C SER A 330 1.50 -11.52 29.69
N VAL A 331 0.43 -11.21 28.95
CA VAL A 331 0.30 -9.95 28.20
C VAL A 331 -0.80 -9.12 28.85
N ILE A 332 -0.49 -7.86 29.16
CA ILE A 332 -1.46 -6.91 29.71
C ILE A 332 -1.72 -5.80 28.70
N LEU A 333 -2.98 -5.51 28.48
CA LEU A 333 -3.42 -4.39 27.66
C LEU A 333 -3.70 -3.18 28.54
N ILE A 334 -3.00 -2.08 28.33
CA ILE A 334 -3.28 -0.79 28.97
C ILE A 334 -3.83 0.14 27.89
N ALA A 335 -4.97 0.76 28.12
CA ALA A 335 -5.49 1.80 27.23
C ALA A 335 -5.65 3.13 27.96
N ALA A 336 -5.53 4.23 27.25
CA ALA A 336 -5.76 5.56 27.79
C ALA A 336 -6.86 6.28 27.01
N THR A 337 -7.72 7.01 27.72
CA THR A 337 -8.73 7.88 27.15
C THR A 337 -8.94 9.15 27.97
N ASN A 338 -9.29 10.21 27.29
CA ASN A 338 -9.76 11.45 27.92
C ASN A 338 -11.31 11.50 28.01
N ARG A 339 -11.98 10.56 27.35
CA ARG A 339 -13.43 10.56 27.18
C ARG A 339 -14.04 9.18 27.42
N PRO A 340 -14.12 8.72 28.67
CA PRO A 340 -14.70 7.40 28.97
C PRO A 340 -16.19 7.32 28.63
N ASP A 341 -16.88 8.46 28.58
CA ASP A 341 -18.32 8.61 28.32
C ASP A 341 -18.74 8.12 26.92
N ILE A 342 -17.82 8.15 25.94
CA ILE A 342 -18.11 7.78 24.55
C ILE A 342 -17.70 6.36 24.19
N LEU A 343 -17.03 5.64 25.11
CA LEU A 343 -16.57 4.29 24.85
C LEU A 343 -17.72 3.29 24.73
N ASP A 344 -17.56 2.30 23.86
CA ASP A 344 -18.50 1.18 23.72
C ASP A 344 -18.50 0.34 25.01
N PRO A 345 -19.66 0.12 25.66
CA PRO A 345 -19.74 -0.68 26.88
C PRO A 345 -19.17 -2.09 26.72
N ALA A 346 -19.06 -2.60 25.50
CA ALA A 346 -18.44 -3.90 25.24
C ALA A 346 -16.97 -3.95 25.65
N LEU A 347 -16.25 -2.82 25.60
CA LEU A 347 -14.86 -2.73 26.06
C LEU A 347 -14.73 -2.86 27.59
N LEU A 348 -15.74 -2.42 28.33
CA LEU A 348 -15.74 -2.37 29.79
C LEU A 348 -16.31 -3.65 30.45
N ARG A 349 -16.57 -4.69 29.65
CA ARG A 349 -17.05 -5.97 30.19
C ARG A 349 -15.92 -6.76 30.87
N PRO A 350 -16.23 -7.54 31.91
CA PRO A 350 -15.25 -8.43 32.54
C PRO A 350 -14.52 -9.32 31.52
N GLY A 351 -13.22 -9.49 31.70
CA GLY A 351 -12.33 -10.18 30.76
C GLY A 351 -11.72 -9.27 29.69
N ARG A 352 -12.02 -7.97 29.71
CA ARG A 352 -11.47 -6.95 28.78
C ARG A 352 -10.80 -5.84 29.58
N PHE A 353 -11.36 -4.62 29.61
CA PHE A 353 -10.88 -3.58 30.53
C PHE A 353 -11.56 -3.73 31.89
N ASP A 354 -11.05 -4.66 32.66
CA ASP A 354 -11.63 -5.04 33.96
C ASP A 354 -11.38 -3.99 35.04
N ARG A 355 -10.28 -3.26 34.91
CA ARG A 355 -9.87 -2.23 35.87
C ARG A 355 -9.85 -0.87 35.19
N GLN A 356 -10.42 0.10 35.86
CA GLN A 356 -10.35 1.51 35.46
C GLN A 356 -9.56 2.26 36.53
N VAL A 357 -8.47 2.88 36.11
CA VAL A 357 -7.62 3.70 36.97
C VAL A 357 -7.80 5.16 36.57
N THR A 358 -8.23 5.98 37.52
CA THR A 358 -8.43 7.40 37.28
C THR A 358 -7.14 8.17 37.53
N VAL A 359 -6.70 8.90 36.51
CA VAL A 359 -5.51 9.76 36.57
C VAL A 359 -5.97 11.20 36.57
N ASP A 360 -6.30 11.70 37.74
CA ASP A 360 -6.83 13.05 37.95
C ASP A 360 -5.76 14.16 37.85
N ARG A 361 -6.23 15.41 37.92
CA ARG A 361 -5.31 16.55 38.08
C ARG A 361 -4.61 16.49 39.41
N PRO A 362 -3.30 16.83 39.43
CA PRO A 362 -2.52 16.74 40.66
C PRO A 362 -3.03 17.74 41.73
N ASP A 363 -3.00 17.31 42.97
CA ASP A 363 -3.22 18.17 44.13
C ASP A 363 -2.05 19.17 44.35
N VAL A 364 -2.07 19.97 45.40
CA VAL A 364 -1.00 20.96 45.67
C VAL A 364 0.36 20.28 45.82
N LYS A 365 0.41 19.16 46.53
CA LYS A 365 1.67 18.42 46.76
C LYS A 365 2.18 17.78 45.46
N GLY A 366 1.28 17.18 44.70
CA GLY A 366 1.60 16.61 43.41
C GLY A 366 2.11 17.66 42.41
N ARG A 367 1.51 18.85 42.38
CA ARG A 367 2.03 19.96 41.55
C ARG A 367 3.43 20.39 41.96
N GLU A 368 3.70 20.45 43.24
CA GLU A 368 5.05 20.76 43.73
C GLU A 368 6.06 19.68 43.28
N GLN A 369 5.71 18.41 43.45
CA GLN A 369 6.56 17.28 43.00
C GLN A 369 6.82 17.37 41.50
N ILE A 370 5.78 17.55 40.68
CA ILE A 370 5.89 17.67 39.23
C ILE A 370 6.80 18.85 38.84
N LEU A 371 6.62 20.02 39.49
CA LEU A 371 7.47 21.19 39.24
C LEU A 371 8.93 20.88 39.55
N ARG A 372 9.23 20.18 40.64
CA ARG A 372 10.60 19.78 41.00
C ARG A 372 11.22 18.85 39.96
N VAL A 373 10.48 17.83 39.51
CA VAL A 373 10.94 16.88 38.44
C VAL A 373 11.25 17.65 37.15
N HIS A 374 10.38 18.54 36.71
CA HIS A 374 10.61 19.32 35.49
C HIS A 374 11.66 20.45 35.63
N ALA A 375 12.00 20.83 36.85
CA ALA A 375 13.05 21.81 37.16
C ALA A 375 14.45 21.18 37.25
N GLU A 376 14.59 19.88 37.42
CA GLU A 376 15.85 19.17 37.65
C GLU A 376 16.96 19.50 36.64
N ASN A 377 16.57 19.64 35.38
CA ASN A 377 17.49 19.96 34.28
C ASN A 377 17.48 21.43 33.85
N LYS A 378 16.97 22.33 34.70
CA LYS A 378 16.88 23.76 34.43
C LYS A 378 17.63 24.59 35.51
N PRO A 379 18.37 25.63 35.11
CA PRO A 379 19.05 26.49 36.05
C PRO A 379 18.03 27.42 36.75
N MET A 380 17.47 26.97 37.87
CA MET A 380 16.52 27.73 38.67
C MET A 380 17.25 28.60 39.65
N ASP A 381 16.74 29.81 39.90
CA ASP A 381 17.23 30.70 40.94
C ASP A 381 16.72 30.26 42.34
N GLU A 382 17.41 30.64 43.40
CA GLU A 382 17.05 30.32 44.78
C GLU A 382 15.75 31.01 45.25
N ASP A 383 15.32 32.06 44.55
CA ASP A 383 14.07 32.79 44.81
C ASP A 383 12.83 31.99 44.40
N VAL A 384 12.95 30.97 43.52
CA VAL A 384 11.85 30.18 43.03
C VAL A 384 11.36 29.24 44.13
N LYS A 385 10.18 29.50 44.64
CA LYS A 385 9.52 28.67 45.66
C LYS A 385 8.47 27.75 45.02
N PHE A 386 8.82 26.46 44.79
CA PHE A 386 7.92 25.51 44.18
C PHE A 386 6.61 25.32 44.94
N GLU A 387 6.63 25.39 46.27
CA GLU A 387 5.42 25.37 47.11
C GLU A 387 4.47 26.51 46.77
N LYS A 388 4.98 27.74 46.63
CA LYS A 388 4.19 28.92 46.24
C LYS A 388 3.64 28.74 44.82
N LEU A 389 4.46 28.28 43.89
CA LEU A 389 4.04 28.02 42.52
C LEU A 389 2.94 26.95 42.46
N ALA A 390 3.06 25.88 43.22
CA ALA A 390 2.04 24.84 43.33
C ALA A 390 0.70 25.39 43.85
N GLN A 391 0.74 26.36 44.78
CA GLN A 391 -0.47 27.02 45.26
C GLN A 391 -1.09 27.94 44.19
N MET A 392 -0.27 28.62 43.39
CA MET A 392 -0.72 29.56 42.35
C MET A 392 -1.27 28.82 41.10
N THR A 393 -0.81 27.63 40.81
CA THR A 393 -1.16 26.84 39.61
C THR A 393 -2.34 25.88 39.82
N VAL A 394 -3.39 26.35 40.47
CA VAL A 394 -4.60 25.55 40.72
C VAL A 394 -5.23 25.07 39.40
N GLY A 395 -5.48 23.78 39.30
CA GLY A 395 -6.11 23.17 38.12
C GLY A 395 -5.15 22.85 36.96
N PHE A 396 -3.86 23.17 37.07
CA PHE A 396 -2.87 22.83 36.07
C PHE A 396 -2.60 21.32 36.09
N THR A 397 -2.42 20.75 34.89
CA THR A 397 -1.98 19.39 34.71
C THR A 397 -0.45 19.28 34.69
N GLY A 398 0.10 18.09 34.71
CA GLY A 398 1.55 17.87 34.56
C GLY A 398 2.13 18.51 33.30
N ALA A 399 1.41 18.42 32.19
CA ALA A 399 1.82 19.01 30.91
C ALA A 399 1.81 20.56 30.99
N ASP A 400 0.82 21.14 31.67
CA ASP A 400 0.74 22.60 31.85
C ASP A 400 1.91 23.13 32.70
N LEU A 401 2.26 22.39 33.76
CA LEU A 401 3.39 22.76 34.65
C LEU A 401 4.74 22.61 33.93
N ALA A 402 4.90 21.56 33.13
CA ALA A 402 6.10 21.36 32.30
C ALA A 402 6.26 22.51 31.29
N ASN A 403 5.14 22.90 30.66
CA ASN A 403 5.13 24.00 29.69
C ASN A 403 5.39 25.36 30.38
N LEU A 404 4.83 25.58 31.53
CA LEU A 404 5.08 26.80 32.33
C LEU A 404 6.59 26.98 32.55
N LEU A 405 7.28 25.97 33.05
CA LEU A 405 8.73 26.04 33.27
C LEU A 405 9.53 26.16 31.97
N ASN A 406 9.02 25.61 30.87
CA ASN A 406 9.65 25.78 29.56
C ASN A 406 9.51 27.22 29.05
N GLU A 407 8.33 27.79 29.12
CA GLU A 407 8.09 29.19 28.74
C GLU A 407 8.91 30.16 29.62
N SER A 408 9.01 29.89 30.91
CA SER A 408 9.87 30.66 31.83
C SER A 408 11.34 30.61 31.41
N ALA A 409 11.82 29.42 30.98
CA ALA A 409 13.18 29.29 30.47
C ALA A 409 13.40 30.06 29.17
N LEU A 410 12.41 30.04 28.25
CA LEU A 410 12.46 30.80 27.00
C LEU A 410 12.44 32.34 27.30
N LEU A 411 11.67 32.78 28.28
CA LEU A 411 11.61 34.19 28.71
C LEU A 411 12.94 34.65 29.32
N ALA A 412 13.54 33.84 30.22
CA ALA A 412 14.86 34.07 30.76
C ALA A 412 15.93 34.20 29.69
N ALA A 413 15.93 33.26 28.73
CA ALA A 413 16.86 33.29 27.59
C ALA A 413 16.66 34.58 26.73
N ARG A 414 15.42 34.98 26.46
CA ARG A 414 15.10 36.21 25.72
C ARG A 414 15.62 37.46 26.45
N ARG A 415 15.64 37.42 27.77
CA ARG A 415 16.16 38.50 28.64
C ARG A 415 17.67 38.39 28.87
N HIS A 416 18.35 37.44 28.21
CA HIS A 416 19.78 37.17 28.38
C HIS A 416 20.18 36.83 29.83
N ARG A 417 19.28 36.22 30.60
CA ARG A 417 19.59 35.72 31.94
C ARG A 417 20.16 34.30 31.86
N SER A 418 20.98 33.93 32.83
CA SER A 418 21.59 32.60 32.95
C SER A 418 20.81 31.66 33.85
N VAL A 419 19.88 32.18 34.61
CA VAL A 419 19.01 31.44 35.56
C VAL A 419 17.57 31.89 35.38
N ILE A 420 16.64 31.06 35.78
CA ILE A 420 15.20 31.31 35.73
C ILE A 420 14.79 31.81 37.13
N SER A 421 14.36 33.04 37.24
CA SER A 421 13.90 33.61 38.51
C SER A 421 12.38 33.51 38.66
N MET A 422 11.87 33.80 39.83
CA MET A 422 10.44 33.81 40.11
C MET A 422 9.66 34.77 39.19
N ASP A 423 10.26 35.91 38.84
CA ASP A 423 9.65 36.90 37.93
C ASP A 423 9.31 36.33 36.57
N GLU A 424 10.23 35.53 35.95
CA GLU A 424 9.98 34.90 34.67
C GLU A 424 8.88 33.84 34.75
N VAL A 425 8.79 33.15 35.88
CA VAL A 425 7.75 32.14 36.10
C VAL A 425 6.38 32.80 36.29
N GLU A 426 6.30 33.84 37.09
CA GLU A 426 5.04 34.60 37.32
C GLU A 426 4.54 35.26 36.02
N GLU A 427 5.40 35.90 35.23
CA GLU A 427 5.04 36.50 33.96
C GLU A 427 4.61 35.41 32.91
N SER A 428 5.29 34.30 32.87
CA SER A 428 4.89 33.19 31.99
C SER A 428 3.52 32.64 32.39
N MET A 429 3.18 32.62 33.68
CA MET A 429 1.89 32.16 34.15
C MET A 429 0.77 33.16 33.79
N GLU A 430 1.02 34.48 33.85
CA GLU A 430 0.04 35.49 33.42
C GLU A 430 -0.36 35.36 31.95
N CYS A 431 0.57 34.99 31.08
CA CYS A 431 0.30 34.69 29.65
C CYS A 431 -0.62 33.47 29.45
N TRP A 432 -0.72 32.59 30.45
CA TRP A 432 -1.54 31.38 30.43
C TRP A 432 -2.93 31.56 31.04
N LEU A 433 -3.11 32.53 31.91
CA LEU A 433 -4.45 32.83 32.42
C LEU A 433 -5.28 33.37 31.26
N PRO A 434 -6.35 32.64 30.82
CA PRO A 434 -7.17 33.15 29.73
C PRO A 434 -7.73 34.51 30.12
N ALA A 435 -7.76 35.45 29.18
CA ALA A 435 -8.33 36.79 29.29
C ALA A 435 -9.83 36.83 29.73
N ALA A 436 -10.38 35.68 30.10
CA ALA A 436 -11.76 35.47 30.58
C ALA A 436 -11.93 35.67 32.11
N ILE A 437 -10.87 35.95 32.86
CA ILE A 437 -10.95 36.17 34.32
C ILE A 437 -10.48 37.60 34.69
N VAL A 438 -10.44 38.54 33.77
CA VAL A 438 -10.31 39.97 34.09
C VAL A 438 -11.72 40.53 34.16
N PRO A 439 -12.16 41.02 35.33
CA PRO A 439 -13.51 41.57 35.52
C PRO A 439 -13.73 42.83 34.69
#